data_0387b948e9893bef0830570cddc194c5
#
_entry.id   0387b948e9893bef0830570cddc194c5
#
_cell.length_a   1.000
_cell.length_b   1.000
_cell.length_c   1.000
_cell.angle_alpha   90.00
_cell.angle_beta   90.00
_cell.angle_gamma   90.00
#
_symmetry.space_group_name_H-M   'P 1'
#
loop_
_entity.id
_entity.type
_entity.pdbx_description
1 polymer ?
#
loop_
_entity_poly.entity_id
_entity_poly.type
_entity_poly.pdbx_seq_one_letter_code
_entity_poly.pdbx_strand_id
1 'polypeptide(L)'
;LLMPSKGLLFNRSDKSRTYRANLFSDNNVLAIINLSVYRKFLFDHASGPAAAIIYTPKREDINQPIVYCTPKPIYTIEDIRKFSIDPTDICRIPRDIIDDDRIWKIAMWGAPRDLELIGKMQSTFAPMASFIEENHMITAEGFKRGNRKHQCCDFEGLPLVEAKSFKPYYISSDELPTVDFDDFECIVKNAREIFNAPHLIIKQSHKNGRFLSEVLDYDAVFNHSLLGIHGEIEQLKYLSVIIGSRIFSYYHILTNRRWLVERDELEAGDIWQTPIPKPNNGELAEACNIFDKLVNSPKENHLLEQFARNMYRLKEYECYQIDDVIDYVYDYFKNKRRSVSFSRPSIDSYKLYYASVKGVLTRTFGTGAGFSGDLYVGDAPLSVLVLNVEHPTTKDLNVITNNDQLNEILLNLDRSLVDNQQMVFARRNLRIYQREKIFIVKPAQRKYWTYSAACRDADEIFEDISKAWR
;
A
#
# COMPACT_ATOMS: atom_id res chain seq x y z
N LEU A 1 -21.70 5.30 17.49
CA LEU A 1 -21.93 3.92 17.06
C LEU A 1 -20.60 3.19 16.90
N LEU A 2 -20.46 2.00 17.46
CA LEU A 2 -19.31 1.11 17.25
C LEU A 2 -19.73 -0.07 16.37
N MET A 3 -18.99 -0.34 15.31
CA MET A 3 -19.31 -1.36 14.29
C MET A 3 -18.08 -2.13 13.83
N PRO A 4 -18.25 -3.35 13.27
CA PRO A 4 -17.19 -4.02 12.54
C PRO A 4 -16.76 -3.20 11.31
N SER A 5 -15.53 -2.69 11.30
CA SER A 5 -15.03 -1.83 10.21
C SER A 5 -14.97 -2.56 8.87
N LYS A 6 -14.68 -3.87 8.86
CA LYS A 6 -14.65 -4.68 7.65
C LYS A 6 -16.00 -4.67 6.93
N GLY A 7 -17.10 -4.89 7.65
CA GLY A 7 -18.44 -4.88 7.08
C GLY A 7 -18.86 -3.51 6.56
N LEU A 8 -18.54 -2.46 7.31
CA LEU A 8 -18.92 -1.10 6.96
C LEU A 8 -18.05 -0.51 5.84
N LEU A 9 -16.71 -0.54 5.98
CA LEU A 9 -15.82 0.25 5.15
C LEU A 9 -15.23 -0.52 3.97
N PHE A 10 -14.99 -1.83 4.12
CA PHE A 10 -14.20 -2.60 3.16
C PHE A 10 -14.98 -3.68 2.40
N ASN A 11 -16.16 -4.07 2.87
CA ASN A 11 -16.96 -5.08 2.19
C ASN A 11 -17.66 -4.49 0.95
N ARG A 12 -17.50 -5.17 -0.18
CA ARG A 12 -18.03 -4.77 -1.49
C ARG A 12 -19.30 -5.50 -1.90
N SER A 13 -19.90 -6.30 -1.00
CA SER A 13 -21.19 -6.93 -1.29
C SER A 13 -22.30 -5.87 -1.43
N ASP A 14 -23.29 -6.14 -2.27
CA ASP A 14 -24.41 -5.21 -2.51
C ASP A 14 -25.12 -4.82 -1.20
N LYS A 15 -25.28 -5.78 -0.29
CA LYS A 15 -25.86 -5.50 1.04
C LYS A 15 -25.04 -4.51 1.85
N SER A 16 -23.72 -4.63 1.83
CA SER A 16 -22.83 -3.70 2.56
C SER A 16 -22.78 -2.33 1.91
N ARG A 17 -22.80 -2.27 0.57
CA ARG A 17 -22.89 -1.01 -0.18
C ARG A 17 -24.18 -0.29 0.09
N THR A 18 -25.33 -0.98 -0.01
CA THR A 18 -26.65 -0.41 0.30
C THR A 18 -26.72 0.08 1.74
N TYR A 19 -26.24 -0.72 2.70
CA TYR A 19 -26.20 -0.30 4.11
C TYR A 19 -25.37 0.98 4.30
N ARG A 20 -24.19 1.05 3.68
CA ARG A 20 -23.30 2.22 3.77
C ARG A 20 -23.94 3.45 3.11
N ALA A 21 -24.52 3.31 1.93
CA ALA A 21 -25.22 4.37 1.23
C ALA A 21 -26.37 4.91 2.11
N ASN A 22 -27.20 4.06 2.69
CA ASN A 22 -28.29 4.48 3.58
C ASN A 22 -27.76 5.17 4.84
N LEU A 23 -26.67 4.65 5.44
CA LEU A 23 -26.08 5.28 6.63
C LEU A 23 -25.65 6.74 6.35
N PHE A 24 -25.06 6.97 5.19
CA PHE A 24 -24.57 8.31 4.78
C PHE A 24 -25.68 9.22 4.26
N SER A 25 -26.74 8.65 3.64
CA SER A 25 -27.88 9.44 3.16
C SER A 25 -28.81 9.88 4.31
N ASP A 26 -29.04 9.02 5.27
CA ASP A 26 -30.00 9.24 6.35
C ASP A 26 -29.40 10.00 7.54
N ASN A 27 -28.07 10.12 7.60
CA ASN A 27 -27.39 10.74 8.72
C ASN A 27 -26.28 11.68 8.25
N ASN A 28 -26.03 12.71 9.05
CA ASN A 28 -24.85 13.55 8.93
C ASN A 28 -23.68 12.88 9.65
N VAL A 29 -22.96 12.00 8.96
CA VAL A 29 -21.73 11.40 9.48
C VAL A 29 -20.64 12.48 9.54
N LEU A 30 -20.15 12.77 10.74
CA LEU A 30 -19.15 13.81 11.00
C LEU A 30 -17.73 13.23 11.00
N ALA A 31 -17.57 12.07 11.66
CA ALA A 31 -16.28 11.42 11.76
C ALA A 31 -16.40 9.89 11.82
N ILE A 32 -15.36 9.23 11.31
CA ILE A 32 -15.17 7.79 11.43
C ILE A 32 -13.76 7.53 11.97
N ILE A 33 -13.67 6.83 13.10
CA ILE A 33 -12.40 6.41 13.69
C ILE A 33 -12.23 4.92 13.41
N ASN A 34 -11.35 4.58 12.50
CA ASN A 34 -11.08 3.19 12.11
C ASN A 34 -10.00 2.59 13.01
N LEU A 35 -10.39 1.70 13.88
CA LEU A 35 -9.52 1.05 14.87
C LEU A 35 -9.04 -0.35 14.43
N SER A 36 -9.12 -0.67 13.14
CA SER A 36 -8.78 -2.00 12.61
C SER A 36 -7.37 -2.46 12.98
N VAL A 37 -6.40 -1.54 13.03
CA VAL A 37 -5.01 -1.85 13.38
C VAL A 37 -4.87 -2.27 14.85
N TYR A 38 -5.76 -1.77 15.71
CA TYR A 38 -5.79 -2.07 17.14
C TYR A 38 -6.64 -3.30 17.50
N ARG A 39 -7.19 -4.02 16.54
CA ARG A 39 -8.15 -5.12 16.74
C ARG A 39 -7.78 -6.15 17.81
N LYS A 40 -6.48 -6.41 18.00
CA LYS A 40 -5.99 -7.36 19.01
C LYS A 40 -5.86 -6.76 20.42
N PHE A 41 -6.05 -5.44 20.54
CA PHE A 41 -5.86 -4.68 21.78
C PHE A 41 -7.13 -4.03 22.30
N LEU A 42 -8.18 -3.97 21.47
CA LEU A 42 -9.44 -3.28 21.82
C LEU A 42 -10.31 -4.11 22.77
N PHE A 43 -10.31 -5.43 22.59
CA PHE A 43 -11.18 -6.32 23.31
C PHE A 43 -10.41 -7.58 23.73
N ASP A 44 -10.59 -8.02 24.98
CA ASP A 44 -9.86 -9.17 25.54
C ASP A 44 -10.18 -10.50 24.83
N HIS A 45 -11.43 -10.65 24.35
CA HIS A 45 -11.93 -11.91 23.77
C HIS A 45 -12.38 -11.81 22.32
N ALA A 46 -12.17 -10.66 21.66
CA ALA A 46 -12.56 -10.45 20.27
C ALA A 46 -11.45 -9.80 19.47
N SER A 47 -11.12 -10.36 18.32
CA SER A 47 -10.07 -9.87 17.42
C SER A 47 -10.60 -9.25 16.13
N GLY A 48 -11.88 -8.93 16.07
CA GLY A 48 -12.52 -8.30 14.91
C GLY A 48 -12.09 -6.85 14.73
N PRO A 49 -11.86 -6.39 13.49
CA PRO A 49 -11.60 -4.99 13.21
C PRO A 49 -12.85 -4.14 13.51
N ALA A 50 -12.68 -3.02 14.21
CA ALA A 50 -13.77 -2.14 14.62
C ALA A 50 -13.60 -0.71 14.12
N ALA A 51 -14.71 0.02 13.95
CA ALA A 51 -14.75 1.45 13.69
C ALA A 51 -15.80 2.14 14.57
N ALA A 52 -15.46 3.32 15.07
CA ALA A 52 -16.40 4.21 15.75
C ALA A 52 -16.89 5.27 14.77
N ILE A 53 -18.21 5.49 14.73
CA ILE A 53 -18.87 6.45 13.86
C ILE A 53 -19.50 7.52 14.72
N ILE A 54 -19.21 8.77 14.43
CA ILE A 54 -19.81 9.95 15.05
C ILE A 54 -20.72 10.59 14.03
N TYR A 55 -22.02 10.68 14.33
CA TYR A 55 -23.01 11.22 13.42
C TYR A 55 -24.15 11.91 14.18
N THR A 56 -24.90 12.75 13.46
CA THR A 56 -26.18 13.31 13.90
C THR A 56 -27.27 12.91 12.93
N PRO A 57 -28.54 12.81 13.37
CA PRO A 57 -29.66 12.64 12.44
C PRO A 57 -29.65 13.75 11.39
N LYS A 58 -29.95 13.41 10.16
CA LYS A 58 -29.98 14.38 9.08
C LYS A 58 -31.18 15.32 9.26
N ARG A 59 -30.90 16.59 9.52
CA ARG A 59 -31.90 17.67 9.52
C ARG A 59 -31.72 18.63 8.37
N GLU A 60 -30.45 18.86 7.99
CA GLU A 60 -30.01 19.69 6.86
C GLU A 60 -28.80 19.05 6.22
N ASP A 61 -28.54 19.37 4.95
CA ASP A 61 -27.34 18.87 4.24
C ASP A 61 -26.10 19.58 4.74
N ILE A 62 -25.14 18.80 5.21
CA ILE A 62 -23.82 19.29 5.62
C ILE A 62 -22.82 19.01 4.50
N ASN A 63 -22.24 20.08 3.91
CA ASN A 63 -21.20 19.97 2.87
C ASN A 63 -19.79 19.71 3.43
N GLN A 64 -19.64 19.69 4.76
CA GLN A 64 -18.34 19.45 5.37
C GLN A 64 -17.87 18.02 5.09
N PRO A 65 -16.57 17.83 4.76
CA PRO A 65 -16.00 16.51 4.56
C PRO A 65 -16.07 15.66 5.83
N ILE A 66 -16.11 14.34 5.66
CA ILE A 66 -16.07 13.39 6.77
C ILE A 66 -14.63 13.32 7.29
N VAL A 67 -14.43 13.51 8.59
CA VAL A 67 -13.15 13.29 9.25
C VAL A 67 -12.92 11.79 9.39
N TYR A 68 -11.98 11.22 8.65
CA TYR A 68 -11.59 9.83 8.74
C TYR A 68 -10.25 9.72 9.47
N CYS A 69 -10.28 9.11 10.64
CA CYS A 69 -9.11 8.92 11.50
C CYS A 69 -8.74 7.44 11.55
N THR A 70 -7.49 7.13 11.23
CA THR A 70 -6.96 5.76 11.20
C THR A 70 -5.69 5.65 12.04
N PRO A 71 -5.81 5.70 13.37
CA PRO A 71 -4.63 5.70 14.25
C PRO A 71 -3.77 4.46 14.04
N LYS A 72 -2.44 4.65 14.09
CA LYS A 72 -1.47 3.55 14.02
C LYS A 72 -0.71 3.43 15.34
N PRO A 73 -0.39 2.20 15.80
CA PRO A 73 0.36 2.01 17.03
C PRO A 73 1.75 2.65 16.93
N ILE A 74 2.18 3.32 17.99
CA ILE A 74 3.55 3.79 18.10
C ILE A 74 4.39 2.67 18.67
N TYR A 75 5.04 1.91 17.80
CA TYR A 75 5.83 0.75 18.19
C TYR A 75 7.13 1.07 18.94
N THR A 76 7.55 2.33 19.00
CA THR A 76 8.75 2.78 19.76
C THR A 76 8.50 2.91 21.26
N ILE A 77 7.22 2.90 21.69
CA ILE A 77 6.83 2.96 23.09
C ILE A 77 6.67 1.54 23.63
N GLU A 78 7.12 1.27 24.84
CA GLU A 78 7.05 -0.06 25.47
C GLU A 78 5.62 -0.58 25.62
N ASP A 79 4.67 0.31 25.89
CA ASP A 79 3.26 -0.03 26.00
C ASP A 79 2.52 0.26 24.68
N ILE A 80 2.29 -0.80 23.88
CA ILE A 80 1.54 -0.74 22.62
C ILE A 80 0.08 -0.29 22.81
N ARG A 81 -0.44 -0.34 24.04
CA ARG A 81 -1.81 0.07 24.37
C ARG A 81 -1.98 1.59 24.39
N LYS A 82 -0.88 2.35 24.37
CA LYS A 82 -0.96 3.81 24.26
C LYS A 82 -1.48 4.22 22.90
N PHE A 83 -2.62 4.87 22.93
CA PHE A 83 -3.29 5.40 21.75
C PHE A 83 -2.66 6.74 21.37
N SER A 84 -2.25 6.89 20.13
CA SER A 84 -1.75 8.16 19.61
C SER A 84 -2.28 8.37 18.20
N ILE A 85 -2.65 9.61 17.91
CA ILE A 85 -3.07 10.03 16.59
C ILE A 85 -1.97 10.92 16.01
N ASP A 86 -1.40 10.50 14.90
CA ASP A 86 -0.49 11.31 14.10
C ASP A 86 -1.31 12.18 13.14
N PRO A 87 -0.91 13.40 12.81
CA PRO A 87 -1.59 14.20 11.77
C PRO A 87 -1.79 13.43 10.46
N THR A 88 -0.87 12.52 10.11
CA THR A 88 -0.99 11.65 8.94
C THR A 88 -2.06 10.56 9.06
N ASP A 89 -2.59 10.34 10.27
CA ASP A 89 -3.67 9.39 10.51
C ASP A 89 -5.05 9.99 10.25
N ILE A 90 -5.14 11.28 9.95
CA ILE A 90 -6.39 12.01 9.74
C ILE A 90 -6.49 12.41 8.27
N CYS A 91 -7.56 11.97 7.62
CA CYS A 91 -7.95 12.38 6.28
C CYS A 91 -9.31 13.07 6.32
N ARG A 92 -9.52 14.04 5.44
CA ARG A 92 -10.82 14.68 5.20
C ARG A 92 -11.37 14.13 3.89
N ILE A 93 -12.41 13.30 3.96
CA ILE A 93 -13.01 12.64 2.81
C ILE A 93 -14.17 13.49 2.30
N PRO A 94 -14.08 14.05 1.09
CA PRO A 94 -15.18 14.76 0.45
C PRO A 94 -16.40 13.86 0.29
N ARG A 95 -17.61 14.44 0.40
CA ARG A 95 -18.85 13.66 0.38
C ARG A 95 -19.22 13.10 -0.98
N ASP A 96 -18.72 13.69 -2.04
CA ASP A 96 -18.93 13.27 -3.43
C ASP A 96 -18.20 11.96 -3.80
N ILE A 97 -17.19 11.56 -3.01
CA ILE A 97 -16.41 10.34 -3.25
C ILE A 97 -16.63 9.22 -2.23
N ILE A 98 -17.56 9.39 -1.26
CA ILE A 98 -17.78 8.40 -0.18
C ILE A 98 -18.33 7.07 -0.68
N ASP A 99 -18.97 7.05 -1.85
CA ASP A 99 -19.52 5.84 -2.48
C ASP A 99 -18.46 5.02 -3.19
N ASP A 100 -17.25 5.57 -3.41
CA ASP A 100 -16.12 4.81 -3.92
C ASP A 100 -15.59 3.87 -2.84
N ASP A 101 -15.80 2.58 -3.04
CA ASP A 101 -15.37 1.52 -2.08
C ASP A 101 -13.86 1.53 -1.79
N ARG A 102 -13.06 2.15 -2.67
CA ARG A 102 -11.60 2.21 -2.56
C ARG A 102 -11.13 3.24 -1.53
N ILE A 103 -11.91 4.34 -1.38
CA ILE A 103 -11.46 5.51 -0.61
C ILE A 103 -11.09 5.16 0.83
N TRP A 104 -11.86 4.29 1.47
CA TRP A 104 -11.66 3.94 2.88
C TRP A 104 -10.33 3.20 3.13
N LYS A 105 -9.93 2.34 2.18
CA LYS A 105 -8.69 1.60 2.28
C LYS A 105 -7.50 2.46 1.90
N ILE A 106 -7.62 3.27 0.86
CA ILE A 106 -6.59 4.21 0.41
C ILE A 106 -6.37 5.28 1.47
N ALA A 107 -7.42 5.87 2.04
CA ALA A 107 -7.29 6.83 3.13
C ALA A 107 -6.72 6.22 4.43
N MET A 108 -6.79 4.91 4.60
CA MET A 108 -6.17 4.21 5.73
C MET A 108 -4.66 4.03 5.56
N TRP A 109 -4.18 3.70 4.36
CA TRP A 109 -2.81 3.26 4.12
C TRP A 109 -2.04 4.07 3.08
N GLY A 110 -2.73 4.81 2.24
CA GLY A 110 -2.17 5.62 1.16
C GLY A 110 -2.35 7.12 1.36
N ALA A 111 -2.30 7.83 0.25
CA ALA A 111 -2.49 9.26 0.11
C ALA A 111 -3.52 9.56 -1.00
N PRO A 112 -4.05 10.78 -1.13
CA PRO A 112 -5.02 11.13 -2.18
C PRO A 112 -4.56 10.78 -3.60
N ARG A 113 -3.27 10.99 -3.91
CA ARG A 113 -2.69 10.63 -5.22
C ARG A 113 -2.68 9.13 -5.52
N ASP A 114 -2.74 8.28 -4.49
CA ASP A 114 -2.89 6.84 -4.69
C ASP A 114 -4.28 6.47 -5.23
N LEU A 115 -5.31 7.25 -4.89
CA LEU A 115 -6.64 7.06 -5.49
C LEU A 115 -6.61 7.31 -7.00
N GLU A 116 -5.88 8.34 -7.44
CA GLU A 116 -5.70 8.65 -8.86
C GLU A 116 -4.91 7.55 -9.58
N LEU A 117 -3.82 7.08 -8.99
CA LEU A 117 -2.99 6.01 -9.57
C LEU A 117 -3.76 4.68 -9.68
N ILE A 118 -4.45 4.27 -8.62
CA ILE A 118 -5.32 3.08 -8.65
C ILE A 118 -6.43 3.24 -9.69
N GLY A 119 -7.07 4.42 -9.75
CA GLY A 119 -8.08 4.74 -10.77
C GLY A 119 -7.53 4.65 -12.20
N LYS A 120 -6.33 5.20 -12.43
CA LYS A 120 -5.62 5.08 -13.73
C LYS A 120 -5.35 3.62 -14.09
N MET A 121 -4.85 2.81 -13.15
CA MET A 121 -4.62 1.39 -13.42
C MET A 121 -5.92 0.67 -13.84
N GLN A 122 -7.01 0.89 -13.12
CA GLN A 122 -8.30 0.24 -13.38
C GLN A 122 -8.98 0.71 -14.66
N SER A 123 -8.75 1.97 -15.07
CA SER A 123 -9.32 2.49 -16.32
C SER A 123 -8.48 2.17 -17.55
N THR A 124 -7.17 1.91 -17.36
CA THR A 124 -6.24 1.66 -18.47
C THR A 124 -6.10 0.18 -18.80
N PHE A 125 -6.16 -0.69 -17.79
CA PHE A 125 -5.87 -2.11 -17.94
C PHE A 125 -7.08 -2.96 -17.57
N ALA A 126 -7.29 -4.02 -18.35
CA ALA A 126 -8.32 -5.00 -18.07
C ALA A 126 -7.99 -5.85 -16.84
N PRO A 127 -8.98 -6.43 -16.15
CA PRO A 127 -8.73 -7.40 -15.08
C PRO A 127 -7.96 -8.63 -15.58
N MET A 128 -7.17 -9.24 -14.72
CA MET A 128 -6.47 -10.51 -15.01
C MET A 128 -7.44 -11.60 -15.50
N ALA A 129 -8.68 -11.61 -15.00
CA ALA A 129 -9.73 -12.51 -15.46
C ALA A 129 -9.93 -12.44 -16.98
N SER A 130 -9.92 -11.23 -17.57
CA SER A 130 -10.05 -11.07 -19.03
C SER A 130 -8.87 -11.68 -19.80
N PHE A 131 -7.64 -11.51 -19.28
CA PHE A 131 -6.47 -12.14 -19.86
C PHE A 131 -6.54 -13.68 -19.79
N ILE A 132 -7.00 -14.21 -18.66
CA ILE A 132 -7.24 -15.64 -18.46
C ILE A 132 -8.26 -16.18 -19.46
N GLU A 133 -9.39 -15.49 -19.62
CA GLU A 133 -10.46 -15.87 -20.54
C GLU A 133 -10.01 -15.81 -22.01
N GLU A 134 -9.38 -14.73 -22.42
CA GLU A 134 -8.88 -14.53 -23.79
C GLU A 134 -7.86 -15.58 -24.22
N ASN A 135 -7.08 -16.11 -23.25
CA ASN A 135 -6.07 -17.13 -23.51
C ASN A 135 -6.54 -18.54 -23.14
N HIS A 136 -7.84 -18.74 -22.92
CA HIS A 136 -8.46 -20.05 -22.61
C HIS A 136 -7.80 -20.80 -21.45
N MET A 137 -7.31 -20.06 -20.46
CA MET A 137 -6.67 -20.65 -19.27
C MET A 137 -7.71 -21.17 -18.30
N ILE A 138 -7.37 -22.22 -17.59
CA ILE A 138 -8.22 -22.84 -16.56
C ILE A 138 -7.70 -22.45 -15.17
N THR A 139 -8.59 -22.00 -14.29
CA THR A 139 -8.23 -21.59 -12.93
C THR A 139 -9.07 -22.26 -11.88
N ALA A 140 -8.45 -22.71 -10.80
CA ALA A 140 -9.18 -23.19 -9.62
C ALA A 140 -8.33 -23.09 -8.34
N GLU A 141 -8.99 -23.20 -7.18
CA GLU A 141 -8.32 -23.51 -5.92
C GLU A 141 -7.87 -24.97 -5.90
N GLY A 142 -6.76 -25.25 -5.22
CA GLY A 142 -6.30 -26.60 -5.00
C GLY A 142 -7.28 -27.45 -4.20
N PHE A 143 -6.96 -28.72 -3.99
CA PHE A 143 -7.83 -29.67 -3.31
C PHE A 143 -8.08 -29.28 -1.83
N LYS A 144 -9.24 -29.68 -1.31
CA LYS A 144 -9.57 -29.55 0.12
C LYS A 144 -9.42 -30.91 0.79
N ARG A 145 -8.71 -30.94 1.93
CA ARG A 145 -8.74 -32.09 2.83
C ARG A 145 -10.11 -32.16 3.53
N GLY A 146 -10.71 -33.30 3.62
CA GLY A 146 -12.03 -33.46 4.24
C GLY A 146 -12.28 -34.87 4.74
N ASN A 147 -13.32 -35.05 5.60
CA ASN A 147 -13.70 -36.33 6.24
C ASN A 147 -14.56 -37.24 5.35
N ARG A 148 -14.58 -37.04 4.05
CA ARG A 148 -15.32 -37.90 3.11
C ARG A 148 -14.35 -38.47 2.10
N LYS A 149 -14.34 -39.79 2.00
CA LYS A 149 -13.57 -40.53 1.01
C LYS A 149 -14.05 -40.20 -0.40
N HIS A 150 -13.44 -39.22 -1.03
CA HIS A 150 -13.51 -39.02 -2.45
C HIS A 150 -12.22 -39.52 -3.06
N GLN A 151 -12.33 -40.56 -3.88
CA GLN A 151 -11.20 -41.17 -4.55
C GLN A 151 -10.57 -40.17 -5.53
N CYS A 152 -9.41 -39.66 -5.20
CA CYS A 152 -8.52 -38.97 -6.11
C CYS A 152 -7.32 -39.86 -6.46
N CYS A 153 -7.60 -41.13 -6.77
CA CYS A 153 -6.57 -42.13 -7.09
C CYS A 153 -5.61 -41.70 -8.19
N ASP A 154 -6.07 -40.76 -9.05
CA ASP A 154 -5.28 -40.22 -10.16
C ASP A 154 -4.12 -39.34 -9.72
N PHE A 155 -4.05 -38.95 -8.45
CA PHE A 155 -3.00 -38.05 -7.90
C PHE A 155 -1.94 -38.82 -7.08
N GLU A 156 -2.12 -40.12 -6.91
CA GLU A 156 -1.17 -40.95 -6.15
C GLU A 156 0.21 -40.92 -6.79
N GLY A 157 1.22 -40.68 -5.97
CA GLY A 157 2.59 -40.55 -6.42
C GLY A 157 2.97 -39.21 -7.08
N LEU A 158 2.01 -38.29 -7.30
CA LEU A 158 2.34 -36.94 -7.80
C LEU A 158 3.03 -36.11 -6.74
N PRO A 159 3.93 -35.19 -7.14
CA PRO A 159 4.53 -34.19 -6.25
C PRO A 159 3.46 -33.34 -5.57
N LEU A 160 3.61 -33.11 -4.26
CA LEU A 160 2.72 -32.25 -3.47
C LEU A 160 3.36 -30.92 -3.12
N VAL A 161 2.83 -29.85 -3.69
CA VAL A 161 3.23 -28.47 -3.35
C VAL A 161 2.44 -27.99 -2.13
N GLU A 162 3.14 -27.69 -1.05
CA GLU A 162 2.54 -27.11 0.14
C GLU A 162 2.97 -25.65 0.32
N ALA A 163 2.10 -24.82 0.92
CA ALA A 163 2.41 -23.39 1.14
C ALA A 163 3.69 -23.17 1.97
N LYS A 164 4.11 -24.12 2.80
CA LYS A 164 5.35 -24.06 3.61
C LYS A 164 6.62 -24.36 2.81
N SER A 165 6.55 -25.20 1.76
CA SER A 165 7.67 -25.56 0.88
C SER A 165 7.81 -24.62 -0.33
N PHE A 166 6.92 -23.65 -0.46
CA PHE A 166 6.82 -22.77 -1.60
C PHE A 166 8.09 -21.94 -1.82
N LYS A 167 8.71 -22.06 -2.98
CA LYS A 167 9.85 -21.27 -3.43
C LYS A 167 9.43 -20.28 -4.52
N PRO A 168 10.05 -19.11 -4.62
CA PRO A 168 9.71 -18.18 -5.72
C PRO A 168 10.13 -18.77 -7.07
N TYR A 169 9.24 -18.67 -8.05
CA TYR A 169 9.39 -18.97 -9.47
C TYR A 169 9.37 -20.45 -9.84
N TYR A 170 10.16 -21.31 -9.20
CA TYR A 170 10.26 -22.72 -9.52
C TYR A 170 10.74 -23.55 -8.34
N ILE A 171 10.22 -24.78 -8.22
CA ILE A 171 10.71 -25.82 -7.32
C ILE A 171 10.85 -27.12 -8.12
N SER A 172 11.93 -27.88 -7.91
CA SER A 172 12.11 -29.19 -8.54
C SER A 172 11.18 -30.23 -7.91
N SER A 173 10.65 -31.16 -8.72
CA SER A 173 9.81 -32.25 -8.23
C SER A 173 10.53 -33.11 -7.18
N ASP A 174 11.85 -33.30 -7.31
CA ASP A 174 12.67 -34.06 -6.38
C ASP A 174 12.75 -33.47 -4.96
N GLU A 175 12.40 -32.20 -4.82
CA GLU A 175 12.37 -31.50 -3.54
C GLU A 175 11.01 -31.57 -2.84
N LEU A 176 10.01 -32.16 -3.48
CA LEU A 176 8.64 -32.24 -3.00
C LEU A 176 8.30 -33.63 -2.48
N PRO A 177 7.50 -33.73 -1.41
CA PRO A 177 6.90 -35.03 -1.04
C PRO A 177 5.91 -35.47 -2.13
N THR A 178 5.74 -36.74 -2.28
CA THR A 178 4.69 -37.32 -3.12
C THR A 178 3.40 -37.47 -2.34
N VAL A 179 2.28 -37.52 -3.05
CA VAL A 179 0.97 -37.80 -2.46
C VAL A 179 0.87 -39.26 -2.09
N ASP A 180 0.49 -39.53 -0.85
CA ASP A 180 0.10 -40.84 -0.36
C ASP A 180 -1.38 -40.79 0.08
N PHE A 181 -2.22 -41.61 -0.52
CA PHE A 181 -3.66 -41.58 -0.29
C PHE A 181 -4.13 -42.21 1.02
N ASP A 182 -3.29 -42.96 1.69
CA ASP A 182 -3.65 -43.50 3.02
C ASP A 182 -3.81 -42.38 4.05
N ASP A 183 -3.23 -41.18 3.76
CA ASP A 183 -3.21 -40.06 4.68
C ASP A 183 -4.25 -38.94 4.41
N PHE A 184 -4.92 -38.91 3.24
CA PHE A 184 -5.90 -37.85 3.02
C PHE A 184 -6.98 -38.10 1.96
N GLU A 185 -8.14 -37.61 2.35
CA GLU A 185 -9.30 -37.47 1.49
C GLU A 185 -9.22 -36.14 0.76
N CYS A 186 -9.32 -36.15 -0.55
CA CYS A 186 -9.32 -34.90 -1.30
C CYS A 186 -10.67 -34.62 -1.95
N ILE A 187 -11.07 -33.36 -1.95
CA ILE A 187 -12.22 -32.86 -2.69
C ILE A 187 -11.69 -31.89 -3.73
N VAL A 188 -11.75 -32.28 -4.99
CA VAL A 188 -11.53 -31.38 -6.13
C VAL A 188 -12.90 -31.05 -6.69
N LYS A 189 -13.34 -29.81 -6.51
CA LYS A 189 -14.66 -29.43 -6.95
C LYS A 189 -14.78 -29.24 -8.46
N ASN A 190 -13.75 -28.65 -9.10
CA ASN A 190 -13.76 -28.33 -10.53
C ASN A 190 -12.33 -28.30 -11.08
N ALA A 191 -12.21 -28.49 -12.41
CA ALA A 191 -11.00 -28.24 -13.18
C ALA A 191 -9.74 -28.96 -12.66
N ARG A 192 -9.68 -30.26 -12.88
CA ARG A 192 -8.50 -31.10 -12.57
C ARG A 192 -7.27 -30.69 -13.38
N GLU A 193 -7.48 -30.07 -14.50
CA GLU A 193 -6.46 -29.57 -15.43
C GLU A 193 -5.45 -28.64 -14.76
N ILE A 194 -5.83 -27.95 -13.67
CA ILE A 194 -4.88 -27.09 -12.93
C ILE A 194 -3.71 -27.85 -12.33
N PHE A 195 -3.81 -29.17 -12.20
CA PHE A 195 -2.74 -30.04 -11.68
C PHE A 195 -1.82 -30.58 -12.78
N ASN A 196 -2.22 -30.41 -14.06
CA ASN A 196 -1.44 -30.86 -15.21
C ASN A 196 -0.43 -29.76 -15.62
N ALA A 197 0.74 -30.19 -16.07
CA ALA A 197 1.74 -29.28 -16.64
C ALA A 197 1.32 -28.76 -18.04
N PRO A 198 1.76 -27.55 -18.41
CA PRO A 198 2.38 -26.55 -17.55
C PRO A 198 1.32 -25.80 -16.71
N HIS A 199 1.68 -25.45 -15.49
CA HIS A 199 0.78 -24.72 -14.64
C HIS A 199 1.51 -23.69 -13.77
N LEU A 200 0.80 -22.60 -13.44
CA LEU A 200 1.21 -21.58 -12.48
C LEU A 200 0.51 -21.80 -11.16
N ILE A 201 1.25 -21.91 -10.08
CA ILE A 201 0.73 -21.98 -8.73
C ILE A 201 0.98 -20.66 -8.02
N ILE A 202 -0.06 -20.09 -7.43
CA ILE A 202 -0.01 -18.80 -6.74
C ILE A 202 -0.27 -19.00 -5.25
N LYS A 203 0.61 -18.50 -4.42
CA LYS A 203 0.42 -18.48 -2.98
C LYS A 203 -0.48 -17.31 -2.59
N GLN A 204 -1.59 -17.58 -1.92
CA GLN A 204 -2.53 -16.56 -1.47
C GLN A 204 -1.94 -15.60 -0.42
N SER A 205 -0.91 -16.04 0.32
CA SER A 205 -0.18 -15.19 1.27
C SER A 205 1.12 -14.67 0.65
N HIS A 206 1.59 -13.54 1.16
CA HIS A 206 2.81 -12.90 0.67
C HIS A 206 4.04 -13.24 1.55
N LYS A 207 5.24 -13.00 1.04
CA LYS A 207 6.51 -13.03 1.77
C LYS A 207 7.24 -11.70 1.58
N ASN A 208 7.53 -11.01 2.67
CA ASN A 208 8.23 -9.71 2.64
C ASN A 208 7.58 -8.67 1.70
N GLY A 209 6.25 -8.61 1.68
CA GLY A 209 5.50 -7.67 0.85
C GLY A 209 5.37 -8.07 -0.61
N ARG A 210 5.82 -9.27 -1.03
CA ARG A 210 5.69 -9.80 -2.40
C ARG A 210 4.82 -11.05 -2.42
N PHE A 211 4.01 -11.18 -3.43
CA PHE A 211 3.34 -12.43 -3.72
C PHE A 211 4.30 -13.36 -4.43
N LEU A 212 4.14 -14.65 -4.14
CA LEU A 212 4.97 -15.69 -4.71
C LEU A 212 4.11 -16.54 -5.64
N SER A 213 4.72 -16.93 -6.75
CA SER A 213 4.16 -17.88 -7.69
C SER A 213 5.27 -18.79 -8.24
N GLU A 214 4.89 -19.99 -8.64
CA GLU A 214 5.76 -20.99 -9.24
C GLU A 214 5.16 -21.44 -10.56
N VAL A 215 5.97 -21.53 -11.61
CA VAL A 215 5.58 -22.13 -12.89
C VAL A 215 6.26 -23.49 -12.98
N LEU A 216 5.45 -24.56 -13.05
CA LEU A 216 5.92 -25.92 -13.08
C LEU A 216 5.65 -26.56 -14.44
N ASP A 217 6.64 -27.27 -14.94
CA ASP A 217 6.64 -28.02 -16.22
C ASP A 217 6.38 -29.53 -16.03
N TYR A 218 5.98 -29.93 -14.82
CA TYR A 218 5.59 -31.29 -14.44
C TYR A 218 4.26 -31.26 -13.68
N ASP A 219 3.54 -32.37 -13.70
CA ASP A 219 2.28 -32.52 -12.99
C ASP A 219 2.51 -32.49 -11.48
N ALA A 220 1.74 -31.67 -10.76
CA ALA A 220 1.82 -31.54 -9.30
C ALA A 220 0.47 -31.18 -8.70
N VAL A 221 0.24 -31.63 -7.49
CA VAL A 221 -0.98 -31.31 -6.74
C VAL A 221 -0.69 -30.34 -5.59
N PHE A 222 -1.70 -29.58 -5.21
CA PHE A 222 -1.59 -28.57 -4.14
C PHE A 222 -2.94 -28.36 -3.45
N ASN A 223 -2.89 -27.89 -2.21
CA ASN A 223 -4.08 -27.68 -1.40
C ASN A 223 -4.75 -26.31 -1.68
N HIS A 224 -5.95 -26.14 -1.16
CA HIS A 224 -6.81 -24.96 -1.35
C HIS A 224 -6.25 -23.61 -0.81
N SER A 225 -5.11 -23.61 -0.13
CA SER A 225 -4.39 -22.38 0.23
C SER A 225 -3.54 -21.83 -0.92
N LEU A 226 -3.51 -22.57 -2.03
CA LEU A 226 -2.84 -22.22 -3.26
C LEU A 226 -3.87 -22.19 -4.40
N LEU A 227 -3.62 -21.31 -5.38
CA LEU A 227 -4.42 -21.17 -6.59
C LEU A 227 -3.63 -21.70 -7.78
N GLY A 228 -4.29 -22.39 -8.69
CA GLY A 228 -3.69 -22.88 -9.93
C GLY A 228 -4.23 -22.18 -11.17
N ILE A 229 -3.36 -22.00 -12.15
CA ILE A 229 -3.70 -21.60 -13.52
C ILE A 229 -3.02 -22.59 -14.45
N HIS A 230 -3.78 -23.27 -15.29
CA HIS A 230 -3.26 -24.11 -16.39
C HIS A 230 -3.41 -23.36 -17.71
N GLY A 231 -2.38 -23.37 -18.56
CA GLY A 231 -2.35 -22.65 -19.84
C GLY A 231 -0.97 -22.72 -20.51
N GLU A 232 -0.76 -21.90 -21.53
CA GLU A 232 0.51 -21.87 -22.27
C GLU A 232 1.66 -21.32 -21.40
N ILE A 233 2.81 -21.96 -21.47
CA ILE A 233 3.96 -21.72 -20.57
C ILE A 233 4.46 -20.26 -20.58
N GLU A 234 4.49 -19.61 -21.75
CA GLU A 234 4.94 -18.23 -21.86
C GLU A 234 4.01 -17.25 -21.14
N GLN A 235 2.71 -17.47 -21.25
CA GLN A 235 1.69 -16.67 -20.59
C GLN A 235 1.73 -16.87 -19.07
N LEU A 236 1.97 -18.09 -18.60
CA LEU A 236 2.13 -18.39 -17.18
C LEU A 236 3.38 -17.73 -16.59
N LYS A 237 4.51 -17.73 -17.33
CA LYS A 237 5.73 -17.01 -16.94
C LYS A 237 5.48 -15.50 -16.86
N TYR A 238 4.76 -14.93 -17.84
CA TYR A 238 4.36 -13.52 -17.81
C TYR A 238 3.53 -13.19 -16.55
N LEU A 239 2.50 -13.97 -16.27
CA LEU A 239 1.68 -13.77 -15.07
C LEU A 239 2.52 -13.86 -13.78
N SER A 240 3.45 -14.83 -13.71
CA SER A 240 4.36 -14.97 -12.56
C SER A 240 5.21 -13.71 -12.34
N VAL A 241 5.74 -13.12 -13.41
CA VAL A 241 6.52 -11.87 -13.35
C VAL A 241 5.66 -10.70 -12.86
N ILE A 242 4.44 -10.56 -13.37
CA ILE A 242 3.52 -9.49 -12.93
C ILE A 242 3.13 -9.66 -11.46
N ILE A 243 2.74 -10.87 -11.04
CA ILE A 243 2.32 -11.19 -9.66
C ILE A 243 3.47 -10.94 -8.66
N GLY A 244 4.71 -11.25 -9.04
CA GLY A 244 5.90 -11.03 -8.22
C GLY A 244 6.29 -9.56 -8.06
N SER A 245 5.68 -8.61 -8.78
CA SER A 245 6.05 -7.20 -8.79
C SER A 245 5.57 -6.44 -7.55
N ARG A 246 6.28 -5.34 -7.22
CA ARG A 246 5.83 -4.38 -6.18
C ARG A 246 4.52 -3.70 -6.57
N ILE A 247 4.26 -3.53 -7.86
CA ILE A 247 3.03 -2.92 -8.37
C ILE A 247 1.82 -3.78 -8.00
N PHE A 248 1.90 -5.10 -8.16
CA PHE A 248 0.86 -6.03 -7.76
C PHE A 248 0.61 -5.94 -6.24
N SER A 249 1.66 -5.92 -5.45
CA SER A 249 1.56 -5.78 -4.00
C SER A 249 0.97 -4.43 -3.58
N TYR A 250 1.42 -3.33 -4.18
CA TYR A 250 0.89 -1.99 -3.97
C TYR A 250 -0.61 -1.92 -4.23
N TYR A 251 -1.05 -2.44 -5.38
CA TYR A 251 -2.47 -2.47 -5.72
C TYR A 251 -3.29 -3.17 -4.63
N HIS A 252 -2.85 -4.32 -4.17
CA HIS A 252 -3.57 -5.09 -3.15
C HIS A 252 -3.46 -4.50 -1.73
N ILE A 253 -2.36 -3.88 -1.35
CA ILE A 253 -2.27 -3.14 -0.08
C ILE A 253 -3.38 -2.08 -0.01
N LEU A 254 -3.63 -1.38 -1.10
CA LEU A 254 -4.56 -0.25 -1.14
C LEU A 254 -5.99 -0.63 -1.53
N THR A 255 -6.23 -1.81 -2.08
CA THR A 255 -7.57 -2.20 -2.55
C THR A 255 -8.13 -3.44 -1.89
N ASN A 256 -7.28 -4.37 -1.41
CA ASN A 256 -7.77 -5.60 -0.80
C ASN A 256 -8.44 -5.35 0.55
N ARG A 257 -9.60 -5.96 0.76
CA ARG A 257 -10.43 -5.77 1.97
C ARG A 257 -9.87 -6.43 3.24
N ARG A 258 -8.97 -7.42 3.12
CA ARG A 258 -8.45 -8.21 4.25
C ARG A 258 -7.01 -7.87 4.59
N TRP A 259 -6.16 -7.71 3.57
CA TRP A 259 -4.73 -7.50 3.77
C TRP A 259 -4.46 -6.19 4.52
N LEU A 260 -3.62 -6.24 5.54
CA LEU A 260 -3.35 -5.17 6.50
C LEU A 260 -4.58 -4.66 7.29
N VAL A 261 -5.68 -5.41 7.29
CA VAL A 261 -6.88 -5.15 8.10
C VAL A 261 -7.16 -6.31 9.05
N GLU A 262 -7.29 -7.52 8.49
CA GLU A 262 -7.71 -8.71 9.21
C GLU A 262 -6.77 -9.91 9.00
N ARG A 263 -6.43 -10.22 7.76
CA ARG A 263 -5.60 -11.35 7.35
C ARG A 263 -4.58 -10.94 6.30
N ASP A 264 -3.45 -11.65 6.26
CA ASP A 264 -2.38 -11.40 5.31
C ASP A 264 -2.48 -12.32 4.07
N GLU A 265 -3.68 -12.43 3.52
CA GLU A 265 -3.97 -13.28 2.37
C GLU A 265 -4.95 -12.61 1.41
N LEU A 266 -4.84 -12.94 0.11
CA LEU A 266 -5.77 -12.55 -0.94
C LEU A 266 -6.75 -13.70 -1.21
N GLU A 267 -7.99 -13.35 -1.54
CA GLU A 267 -8.95 -14.30 -2.11
C GLU A 267 -8.73 -14.39 -3.63
N ALA A 268 -9.05 -15.54 -4.22
CA ALA A 268 -8.95 -15.75 -5.67
C ALA A 268 -9.63 -14.63 -6.48
N GLY A 269 -10.84 -14.24 -6.08
CA GLY A 269 -11.59 -13.17 -6.73
C GLY A 269 -10.87 -11.81 -6.72
N ASP A 270 -10.10 -11.51 -5.66
CA ASP A 270 -9.31 -10.27 -5.61
C ASP A 270 -8.16 -10.32 -6.62
N ILE A 271 -7.49 -11.49 -6.76
CA ILE A 271 -6.38 -11.69 -7.71
C ILE A 271 -6.89 -11.56 -9.14
N TRP A 272 -8.01 -12.21 -9.47
CA TRP A 272 -8.60 -12.17 -10.82
C TRP A 272 -9.08 -10.78 -11.23
N GLN A 273 -9.42 -9.91 -10.29
CA GLN A 273 -9.83 -8.52 -10.54
C GLN A 273 -8.66 -7.52 -10.60
N THR A 274 -7.42 -8.00 -10.48
CA THR A 274 -6.24 -7.12 -10.61
C THR A 274 -6.10 -6.62 -12.05
N PRO A 275 -6.03 -5.31 -12.28
CA PRO A 275 -5.77 -4.77 -13.61
C PRO A 275 -4.35 -5.10 -14.03
N ILE A 276 -4.18 -5.78 -15.17
CA ILE A 276 -2.87 -6.14 -15.71
C ILE A 276 -2.73 -5.68 -17.17
N PRO A 277 -1.54 -5.23 -17.58
CA PRO A 277 -1.25 -4.93 -18.97
C PRO A 277 -1.36 -6.20 -19.84
N LYS A 278 -1.78 -6.04 -21.09
CA LYS A 278 -1.74 -7.11 -22.08
C LYS A 278 -0.40 -7.05 -22.84
N PRO A 279 0.43 -8.08 -22.80
CA PRO A 279 1.73 -8.06 -23.48
C PRO A 279 1.57 -8.25 -24.98
N ASN A 280 2.43 -7.64 -25.77
CA ASN A 280 2.70 -8.04 -27.14
C ASN A 280 3.72 -9.20 -27.17
N ASN A 281 3.99 -9.78 -28.36
CA ASN A 281 4.89 -10.92 -28.48
C ASN A 281 6.32 -10.62 -28.00
N GLY A 282 6.83 -9.39 -28.20
CA GLY A 282 8.14 -9.00 -27.72
C GLY A 282 8.23 -8.88 -26.21
N GLU A 283 7.21 -8.26 -25.60
CA GLU A 283 7.07 -8.13 -24.15
C GLU A 283 6.85 -9.51 -23.48
N LEU A 284 6.14 -10.41 -24.15
CA LEU A 284 5.96 -11.80 -23.67
C LEU A 284 7.30 -12.54 -23.65
N ALA A 285 8.09 -12.44 -24.73
CA ALA A 285 9.44 -13.03 -24.80
C ALA A 285 10.39 -12.42 -23.76
N GLU A 286 10.31 -11.11 -23.53
CA GLU A 286 11.10 -10.45 -22.47
C GLU A 286 10.71 -10.97 -21.07
N ALA A 287 9.42 -11.11 -20.78
CA ALA A 287 8.94 -11.67 -19.52
C ALA A 287 9.45 -13.10 -19.29
N CYS A 288 9.45 -13.96 -20.32
CA CYS A 288 9.99 -15.31 -20.25
C CYS A 288 11.49 -15.29 -19.92
N ASN A 289 12.28 -14.44 -20.58
CA ASN A 289 13.70 -14.30 -20.28
C ASN A 289 13.98 -13.82 -18.86
N ILE A 290 13.15 -12.89 -18.35
CA ILE A 290 13.26 -12.41 -16.96
C ILE A 290 12.91 -13.55 -15.99
N PHE A 291 11.82 -14.27 -16.24
CA PHE A 291 11.41 -15.41 -15.42
C PHE A 291 12.54 -16.45 -15.33
N ASP A 292 13.11 -16.86 -16.46
CA ASP A 292 14.19 -17.86 -16.53
C ASP A 292 15.46 -17.40 -15.78
N LYS A 293 15.77 -16.11 -15.82
CA LYS A 293 16.85 -15.52 -14.99
C LYS A 293 16.51 -15.59 -13.51
N LEU A 294 15.27 -15.28 -13.12
CA LEU A 294 14.83 -15.29 -11.72
C LEU A 294 14.80 -16.69 -11.11
N VAL A 295 14.51 -17.73 -11.91
CA VAL A 295 14.65 -19.13 -11.49
C VAL A 295 16.08 -19.44 -11.05
N ASN A 296 17.08 -18.99 -11.84
CA ASN A 296 18.48 -19.21 -11.55
C ASN A 296 19.06 -18.24 -10.50
N SER A 297 18.54 -17.02 -10.45
CA SER A 297 19.01 -15.93 -9.57
C SER A 297 17.85 -15.15 -8.96
N PRO A 298 17.16 -15.67 -7.93
CA PRO A 298 15.99 -15.01 -7.34
C PRO A 298 16.25 -13.62 -6.72
N LYS A 299 17.51 -13.21 -6.63
CA LYS A 299 17.91 -11.88 -6.12
C LYS A 299 17.82 -10.78 -7.19
N GLU A 300 17.70 -11.11 -8.46
CA GLU A 300 17.64 -10.15 -9.57
C GLU A 300 16.24 -9.54 -9.77
N ASN A 301 15.52 -9.33 -8.67
CA ASN A 301 14.18 -8.73 -8.69
C ASN A 301 14.12 -7.34 -9.36
N HIS A 302 15.25 -6.64 -9.51
CA HIS A 302 15.28 -5.35 -10.18
C HIS A 302 14.85 -5.43 -11.66
N LEU A 303 15.15 -6.55 -12.35
CA LEU A 303 14.72 -6.79 -13.74
C LEU A 303 13.20 -6.88 -13.84
N LEU A 304 12.61 -7.64 -12.93
CA LEU A 304 11.15 -7.78 -12.82
C LEU A 304 10.50 -6.42 -12.54
N GLU A 305 11.05 -5.64 -11.60
CA GLU A 305 10.49 -4.32 -11.28
C GLU A 305 10.58 -3.37 -12.47
N GLN A 306 11.71 -3.34 -13.16
CA GLN A 306 11.86 -2.49 -14.35
C GLN A 306 10.86 -2.89 -15.44
N PHE A 307 10.72 -4.18 -15.71
CA PHE A 307 9.76 -4.70 -16.68
C PHE A 307 8.31 -4.31 -16.28
N ALA A 308 7.91 -4.57 -15.05
CA ALA A 308 6.58 -4.24 -14.58
C ALA A 308 6.30 -2.72 -14.66
N ARG A 309 7.26 -1.85 -14.28
CA ARG A 309 7.15 -0.39 -14.42
C ARG A 309 6.90 0.03 -15.88
N ASN A 310 7.60 -0.57 -16.81
CA ASN A 310 7.46 -0.31 -18.24
C ASN A 310 6.07 -0.78 -18.74
N MET A 311 5.66 -1.99 -18.39
CA MET A 311 4.36 -2.56 -18.76
C MET A 311 3.19 -1.69 -18.28
N TYR A 312 3.24 -1.23 -17.02
CA TYR A 312 2.22 -0.33 -16.45
C TYR A 312 2.37 1.13 -16.89
N ARG A 313 3.38 1.46 -17.70
CA ARG A 313 3.68 2.81 -18.20
C ARG A 313 3.74 3.84 -17.08
N LEU A 314 4.42 3.46 -15.99
CA LEU A 314 4.53 4.32 -14.82
C LEU A 314 5.52 5.45 -15.06
N LYS A 315 5.13 6.64 -14.60
CA LYS A 315 6.02 7.78 -14.49
C LYS A 315 6.86 7.65 -13.23
N GLU A 316 8.01 8.31 -13.21
CA GLU A 316 8.95 8.25 -12.09
C GLU A 316 8.30 8.57 -10.74
N TYR A 317 7.48 9.60 -10.68
CA TYR A 317 6.80 9.98 -9.44
C TYR A 317 5.74 8.95 -8.99
N GLU A 318 5.13 8.20 -9.91
CA GLU A 318 4.22 7.09 -9.58
C GLU A 318 5.00 5.90 -9.00
N CYS A 319 6.25 5.71 -9.45
CA CYS A 319 7.15 4.72 -8.83
C CYS A 319 7.48 5.09 -7.38
N TYR A 320 7.76 6.38 -7.10
CA TYR A 320 7.98 6.83 -5.72
C TYR A 320 6.76 6.62 -4.82
N GLN A 321 5.53 6.80 -5.32
CA GLN A 321 4.30 6.50 -4.56
C GLN A 321 4.22 5.01 -4.18
N ILE A 322 4.47 4.13 -5.16
CA ILE A 322 4.48 2.68 -4.94
C ILE A 322 5.55 2.30 -3.92
N ASP A 323 6.76 2.84 -4.07
CA ASP A 323 7.87 2.57 -3.17
C ASP A 323 7.57 3.05 -1.75
N ASP A 324 6.95 4.22 -1.57
CA ASP A 324 6.54 4.73 -0.24
C ASP A 324 5.56 3.79 0.46
N VAL A 325 4.57 3.26 -0.26
CA VAL A 325 3.60 2.33 0.33
C VAL A 325 4.26 1.00 0.73
N ILE A 326 5.16 0.48 -0.09
CA ILE A 326 5.83 -0.79 0.21
C ILE A 326 6.91 -0.62 1.29
N ASP A 327 7.79 0.37 1.14
CA ASP A 327 8.99 0.49 1.98
C ASP A 327 8.69 1.14 3.34
N TYR A 328 7.60 1.93 3.44
CA TYR A 328 7.29 2.63 4.68
C TYR A 328 5.97 2.18 5.29
N VAL A 329 4.86 2.12 4.54
CA VAL A 329 3.56 1.77 5.11
C VAL A 329 3.49 0.27 5.44
N TYR A 330 3.80 -0.58 4.48
CA TYR A 330 3.81 -2.03 4.69
C TYR A 330 4.90 -2.43 5.70
N ASP A 331 6.11 -1.89 5.55
CA ASP A 331 7.24 -2.16 6.44
C ASP A 331 6.93 -1.74 7.88
N TYR A 332 6.33 -0.55 8.09
CA TYR A 332 5.89 -0.08 9.41
C TYR A 332 4.95 -1.06 10.08
N PHE A 333 3.95 -1.55 9.35
CA PHE A 333 2.96 -2.48 9.87
C PHE A 333 3.57 -3.85 10.22
N LYS A 334 4.47 -4.36 9.38
CA LYS A 334 5.08 -5.70 9.54
C LYS A 334 6.23 -5.71 10.53
N ASN A 335 7.18 -4.83 10.37
CA ASN A 335 8.42 -4.84 11.11
C ASN A 335 8.34 -4.06 12.43
N LYS A 336 7.26 -3.29 12.64
CA LYS A 336 6.99 -2.60 13.91
C LYS A 336 8.19 -1.77 14.36
N ARG A 337 8.77 -2.08 15.55
CA ARG A 337 9.96 -1.40 16.10
C ARG A 337 11.20 -1.49 15.20
N ARG A 338 11.28 -2.52 14.35
CA ARG A 338 12.42 -2.74 13.44
C ARG A 338 12.20 -2.12 12.06
N SER A 339 11.10 -1.41 11.88
CA SER A 339 10.78 -0.78 10.61
C SER A 339 11.82 0.26 10.24
N VAL A 340 12.20 0.28 8.97
CA VAL A 340 13.05 1.32 8.38
C VAL A 340 12.40 2.69 8.40
N SER A 341 11.07 2.75 8.58
CA SER A 341 10.30 3.99 8.72
C SER A 341 10.77 4.86 9.89
N PHE A 342 11.38 4.27 10.91
CA PHE A 342 11.93 4.97 12.07
C PHE A 342 13.40 5.36 11.94
N SER A 343 14.11 4.83 10.94
CA SER A 343 15.51 5.19 10.72
C SER A 343 15.67 6.63 10.26
N ARG A 344 16.85 7.22 10.43
CA ARG A 344 17.15 8.54 9.88
C ARG A 344 17.05 8.52 8.37
N PRO A 345 16.49 9.59 7.76
CA PRO A 345 16.53 9.77 6.31
C PRO A 345 17.98 9.93 5.82
N SER A 346 18.28 9.40 4.65
CA SER A 346 19.51 9.73 3.92
C SER A 346 19.40 11.15 3.34
N ILE A 347 20.54 11.72 2.98
CA ILE A 347 20.56 13.03 2.29
C ILE A 347 19.74 12.96 0.99
N ASP A 348 19.79 11.85 0.27
CA ASP A 348 19.01 11.68 -0.97
C ASP A 348 17.50 11.61 -0.71
N SER A 349 17.07 11.02 0.42
CA SER A 349 15.67 11.08 0.83
C SER A 349 15.18 12.52 1.07
N TYR A 350 16.00 13.33 1.74
CA TYR A 350 15.71 14.75 1.95
C TYR A 350 15.69 15.54 0.63
N LYS A 351 16.64 15.27 -0.29
CA LYS A 351 16.67 15.90 -1.61
C LYS A 351 15.43 15.57 -2.42
N LEU A 352 15.02 14.30 -2.44
CA LEU A 352 13.79 13.87 -3.12
C LEU A 352 12.56 14.56 -2.52
N TYR A 353 12.48 14.62 -1.18
CA TYR A 353 11.40 15.32 -0.49
C TYR A 353 11.34 16.81 -0.90
N TYR A 354 12.46 17.53 -0.82
CA TYR A 354 12.54 18.93 -1.21
C TYR A 354 12.16 19.16 -2.67
N ALA A 355 12.72 18.39 -3.58
CA ALA A 355 12.42 18.49 -5.02
C ALA A 355 10.93 18.25 -5.29
N SER A 356 10.30 17.34 -4.55
CA SER A 356 8.89 17.04 -4.67
C SER A 356 8.01 18.18 -4.15
N VAL A 357 8.29 18.73 -2.95
CA VAL A 357 7.59 19.91 -2.42
C VAL A 357 7.71 21.07 -3.37
N LYS A 358 8.95 21.43 -3.77
CA LYS A 358 9.24 22.51 -4.72
C LYS A 358 8.48 22.32 -6.03
N GLY A 359 8.51 21.08 -6.58
CA GLY A 359 7.86 20.78 -7.85
C GLY A 359 6.33 20.92 -7.80
N VAL A 360 5.68 20.54 -6.70
CA VAL A 360 4.24 20.74 -6.51
C VAL A 360 3.93 22.23 -6.35
N LEU A 361 4.61 22.94 -5.45
CA LEU A 361 4.36 24.36 -5.20
C LEU A 361 4.61 25.21 -6.45
N THR A 362 5.69 24.97 -7.20
CA THR A 362 5.98 25.72 -8.45
C THR A 362 4.88 25.52 -9.48
N ARG A 363 4.33 24.31 -9.62
CA ARG A 363 3.21 24.06 -10.56
C ARG A 363 1.93 24.76 -10.10
N THR A 364 1.70 24.81 -8.80
CA THR A 364 0.48 25.38 -8.23
C THR A 364 0.48 26.90 -8.25
N PHE A 365 1.59 27.54 -7.88
CA PHE A 365 1.72 29.01 -7.87
C PHE A 365 2.15 29.61 -9.22
N GLY A 366 2.55 28.78 -10.18
CA GLY A 366 3.00 29.19 -11.50
C GLY A 366 4.46 29.61 -11.55
N THR A 367 4.94 29.98 -12.75
CA THR A 367 6.36 30.26 -13.03
C THR A 367 6.88 31.58 -12.40
N GLY A 368 6.00 32.41 -11.86
CA GLY A 368 6.38 33.65 -11.15
C GLY A 368 6.89 33.41 -9.73
N ALA A 369 6.63 32.24 -9.13
CA ALA A 369 7.10 31.88 -7.79
C ALA A 369 8.33 30.95 -7.90
N GLY A 370 9.43 31.37 -7.25
CA GLY A 370 10.64 30.57 -7.10
C GLY A 370 10.76 30.05 -5.66
N PHE A 371 11.32 28.86 -5.51
CA PHE A 371 11.58 28.26 -4.21
C PHE A 371 13.02 27.79 -4.14
N SER A 372 13.77 28.28 -3.12
CA SER A 372 15.04 27.70 -2.70
C SER A 372 14.89 27.04 -1.32
N GLY A 373 15.82 26.21 -0.91
CA GLY A 373 15.71 25.49 0.35
C GLY A 373 17.00 25.48 1.16
N ASP A 374 16.87 25.67 2.48
CA ASP A 374 17.94 25.37 3.43
C ASP A 374 17.49 24.21 4.33
N LEU A 375 18.20 23.10 4.25
CA LEU A 375 17.89 21.89 5.02
C LEU A 375 18.88 21.75 6.17
N TYR A 376 18.39 21.83 7.40
CA TYR A 376 19.17 21.63 8.61
C TYR A 376 18.96 20.20 9.13
N VAL A 377 20.03 19.41 9.14
CA VAL A 377 20.07 18.04 9.64
C VAL A 377 21.25 17.86 10.60
N GLY A 378 21.07 16.99 11.60
CA GLY A 378 22.09 16.74 12.61
C GLY A 378 21.70 15.57 13.49
N ASP A 379 22.28 15.46 14.69
CA ASP A 379 21.98 14.36 15.63
C ASP A 379 20.68 14.57 16.40
N ALA A 380 20.10 15.76 16.35
CA ALA A 380 18.82 16.05 16.98
C ALA A 380 17.69 15.15 16.43
N PRO A 381 16.65 14.88 17.25
CA PRO A 381 15.50 14.07 16.82
C PRO A 381 14.62 14.73 15.77
N LEU A 382 14.85 16.02 15.47
CA LEU A 382 14.13 16.82 14.49
C LEU A 382 15.06 17.22 13.34
N SER A 383 14.47 17.44 12.17
CA SER A 383 15.10 18.09 11.02
C SER A 383 14.22 19.26 10.57
N VAL A 384 14.84 20.29 10.02
CA VAL A 384 14.17 21.52 9.59
C VAL A 384 14.48 21.79 8.11
N LEU A 385 13.44 21.91 7.30
CA LEU A 385 13.54 22.44 5.94
C LEU A 385 12.96 23.86 5.94
N VAL A 386 13.75 24.82 5.53
CA VAL A 386 13.32 26.19 5.29
C VAL A 386 13.14 26.38 3.80
N LEU A 387 11.92 26.60 3.35
CA LEU A 387 11.63 27.01 1.99
C LEU A 387 11.63 28.53 1.93
N ASN A 388 12.53 29.10 1.14
CA ASN A 388 12.56 30.52 0.86
C ASN A 388 11.70 30.76 -0.39
N VAL A 389 10.68 31.63 -0.25
CA VAL A 389 9.83 32.07 -1.35
C VAL A 389 10.47 33.29 -1.97
N GLU A 390 10.93 33.17 -3.19
CA GLU A 390 11.68 34.22 -3.91
C GLU A 390 11.05 34.44 -5.28
N HIS A 391 11.40 35.56 -5.95
CA HIS A 391 11.23 35.64 -7.39
C HIS A 391 12.07 34.56 -8.07
N PRO A 392 11.85 34.21 -9.36
CA PRO A 392 12.54 33.10 -10.00
C PRO A 392 14.02 33.05 -9.64
N THR A 393 14.43 31.95 -8.98
CA THR A 393 15.79 31.82 -8.47
C THR A 393 16.47 30.59 -9.11
N THR A 394 17.79 30.73 -9.35
CA THR A 394 18.64 29.58 -9.75
C THR A 394 19.16 28.79 -8.55
N LYS A 395 18.99 29.30 -7.33
CA LYS A 395 19.37 28.61 -6.10
C LYS A 395 18.51 27.36 -5.91
N ASP A 396 19.14 26.30 -5.42
CA ASP A 396 18.49 25.05 -5.12
C ASP A 396 18.62 24.71 -3.62
N LEU A 397 18.70 23.45 -3.25
CA LEU A 397 18.79 23.00 -1.87
C LEU A 397 20.22 23.16 -1.33
N ASN A 398 20.35 23.89 -0.24
CA ASN A 398 21.56 23.93 0.57
C ASN A 398 21.40 22.99 1.78
N VAL A 399 22.33 22.05 1.97
CA VAL A 399 22.29 21.09 3.08
C VAL A 399 23.27 21.48 4.14
N ILE A 400 22.78 21.70 5.34
CA ILE A 400 23.52 22.17 6.52
C ILE A 400 23.54 21.04 7.55
N THR A 401 24.72 20.41 7.74
CA THR A 401 24.90 19.26 8.64
C THR A 401 25.53 19.65 9.98
N ASN A 402 25.34 20.90 10.41
CA ASN A 402 25.92 21.43 11.64
C ASN A 402 24.88 21.42 12.78
N ASN A 403 25.20 20.73 13.88
CA ASN A 403 24.32 20.61 15.05
C ASN A 403 24.04 21.94 15.74
N ASP A 404 25.03 22.83 15.81
CA ASP A 404 24.86 24.14 16.45
C ASP A 404 23.88 25.01 15.67
N GLN A 405 23.99 25.03 14.33
CA GLN A 405 23.06 25.74 13.46
C GLN A 405 21.64 25.14 13.49
N LEU A 406 21.53 23.81 13.58
CA LEU A 406 20.22 23.15 13.76
C LEU A 406 19.60 23.55 15.11
N ASN A 407 20.38 23.53 16.19
CA ASN A 407 19.88 23.91 17.51
C ASN A 407 19.53 25.39 17.58
N GLU A 408 20.32 26.26 16.96
CA GLU A 408 20.04 27.70 16.89
C GLU A 408 18.70 27.97 16.17
N ILE A 409 18.45 27.34 15.01
CA ILE A 409 17.18 27.54 14.28
C ILE A 409 16.01 27.01 15.07
N LEU A 410 16.13 25.86 15.75
CA LEU A 410 15.08 25.30 16.60
C LEU A 410 14.76 26.23 17.78
N LEU A 411 15.78 26.78 18.44
CA LEU A 411 15.60 27.73 19.54
C LEU A 411 14.95 29.04 19.07
N ASN A 412 15.33 29.54 17.91
CA ASN A 412 14.73 30.75 17.35
C ASN A 412 13.24 30.54 16.99
N LEU A 413 12.89 29.36 16.45
CA LEU A 413 11.50 29.02 16.19
C LEU A 413 10.69 28.89 17.49
N ASP A 414 11.25 28.23 18.53
CA ASP A 414 10.60 28.10 19.83
C ASP A 414 10.33 29.47 20.46
N ARG A 415 11.31 30.37 20.48
CA ARG A 415 11.13 31.75 20.94
C ARG A 415 10.04 32.48 20.17
N SER A 416 10.04 32.37 18.85
CA SER A 416 9.02 33.07 18.03
C SER A 416 7.60 32.57 18.30
N LEU A 417 7.44 31.30 18.64
CA LEU A 417 6.14 30.71 19.02
C LEU A 417 5.68 31.18 20.40
N VAL A 418 6.60 31.28 21.36
CA VAL A 418 6.33 31.78 22.72
C VAL A 418 5.95 33.28 22.68
N ASP A 419 6.71 34.08 21.96
CA ASP A 419 6.49 35.51 21.86
C ASP A 419 5.13 35.87 21.23
N ASN A 420 4.64 35.05 20.32
CA ASN A 420 3.32 35.21 19.72
C ASN A 420 2.17 34.63 20.56
N GLN A 421 2.41 34.23 21.81
CA GLN A 421 1.43 33.64 22.74
C GLN A 421 0.59 32.50 22.15
N GLN A 422 1.10 31.83 21.16
CA GLN A 422 0.41 30.69 20.55
C GLN A 422 0.60 29.45 21.41
N MET A 423 -0.50 28.83 21.81
CA MET A 423 -0.44 27.52 22.44
C MET A 423 0.01 26.50 21.39
N VAL A 424 1.26 26.03 21.50
CA VAL A 424 1.82 25.01 20.65
C VAL A 424 1.51 23.65 21.27
N PHE A 425 0.56 22.95 20.70
CA PHE A 425 0.44 21.51 20.94
C PHE A 425 1.61 20.79 20.24
N ALA A 426 2.25 19.86 20.92
CA ALA A 426 3.32 19.05 20.33
C ALA A 426 2.80 18.33 19.08
N ARG A 427 3.16 18.84 17.91
CA ARG A 427 2.82 18.23 16.61
C ARG A 427 4.05 17.54 16.05
N ARG A 428 3.86 16.39 15.44
CA ARG A 428 4.94 15.68 14.72
C ARG A 428 5.25 16.24 13.35
N ASN A 429 4.47 17.19 12.90
CA ASN A 429 4.69 17.96 11.68
C ASN A 429 4.26 19.39 11.98
N LEU A 430 5.23 20.31 11.99
CA LEU A 430 4.99 21.71 12.28
C LEU A 430 5.39 22.54 11.07
N ARG A 431 4.48 23.40 10.60
CA ARG A 431 4.75 24.40 9.59
C ARG A 431 4.62 25.78 10.21
N ILE A 432 5.61 26.63 9.99
CA ILE A 432 5.65 27.99 10.50
C ILE A 432 5.88 28.92 9.30
N TYR A 433 5.04 29.91 9.16
CA TYR A 433 5.10 30.89 8.07
C TYR A 433 5.62 32.20 8.62
N GLN A 434 6.78 32.67 8.13
CA GLN A 434 7.39 33.94 8.54
C GLN A 434 7.85 34.72 7.31
N ARG A 435 7.12 35.78 6.94
CA ARG A 435 7.41 36.59 5.75
C ARG A 435 7.51 35.68 4.49
N GLU A 436 8.69 35.66 3.88
CA GLU A 436 8.99 34.90 2.66
C GLU A 436 9.57 33.50 2.97
N LYS A 437 9.42 33.00 4.20
CA LYS A 437 9.96 31.71 4.62
C LYS A 437 8.88 30.80 5.17
N ILE A 438 8.96 29.53 4.77
CA ILE A 438 8.12 28.44 5.30
C ILE A 438 9.04 27.43 5.96
N PHE A 439 8.91 27.27 7.29
CA PHE A 439 9.67 26.30 8.06
C PHE A 439 8.85 25.00 8.17
N ILE A 440 9.42 23.89 7.76
CA ILE A 440 8.86 22.56 7.91
C ILE A 440 9.71 21.81 8.92
N VAL A 441 9.17 21.61 10.12
CA VAL A 441 9.87 20.94 11.23
C VAL A 441 9.24 19.57 11.45
N LYS A 442 10.03 18.51 11.33
CA LYS A 442 9.58 17.13 11.43
C LYS A 442 10.58 16.24 12.18
N PRO A 443 10.12 15.12 12.75
CA PRO A 443 11.03 14.09 13.25
C PRO A 443 11.99 13.64 12.16
N ALA A 444 13.26 13.41 12.53
CA ALA A 444 14.29 12.88 11.66
C ALA A 444 14.09 11.36 11.42
N GLN A 445 12.93 11.00 10.92
CA GLN A 445 12.49 9.63 10.61
C GLN A 445 12.01 9.53 9.18
N ARG A 446 12.43 8.49 8.45
CA ARG A 446 12.16 8.31 7.01
C ARG A 446 10.70 8.51 6.62
N LYS A 447 9.75 7.96 7.38
CA LYS A 447 8.31 8.05 7.08
C LYS A 447 7.76 9.48 6.93
N TYR A 448 8.45 10.48 7.48
CA TYR A 448 8.04 11.89 7.38
C TYR A 448 8.70 12.62 6.19
N TRP A 449 9.70 12.01 5.56
CA TRP A 449 10.52 12.59 4.50
C TRP A 449 10.45 11.76 3.20
N THR A 450 9.26 11.26 2.88
CA THR A 450 8.97 10.50 1.67
C THR A 450 8.40 11.40 0.57
N TYR A 451 8.29 10.88 -0.64
CA TYR A 451 7.62 11.56 -1.75
C TYR A 451 6.14 11.87 -1.41
N SER A 452 5.41 10.91 -0.89
CA SER A 452 4.00 11.06 -0.51
C SER A 452 3.82 12.08 0.61
N ALA A 453 4.76 12.13 1.57
CA ALA A 453 4.77 13.15 2.62
C ALA A 453 5.04 14.54 2.05
N ALA A 454 5.96 14.66 1.10
CA ALA A 454 6.27 15.92 0.41
C ALA A 454 5.05 16.49 -0.34
N CYS A 455 4.37 15.63 -1.07
CA CYS A 455 3.15 16.00 -1.78
C CYS A 455 2.05 16.50 -0.84
N ARG A 456 1.83 15.80 0.27
CA ARG A 456 0.85 16.20 1.29
C ARG A 456 1.19 17.57 1.90
N ASP A 457 2.46 17.77 2.27
CA ASP A 457 2.89 19.04 2.83
C ASP A 457 2.73 20.18 1.85
N ALA A 458 3.03 19.99 0.57
CA ALA A 458 2.84 20.99 -0.45
C ALA A 458 1.36 21.34 -0.65
N ASP A 459 0.47 20.36 -0.66
CA ASP A 459 -0.98 20.57 -0.76
C ASP A 459 -1.52 21.34 0.46
N GLU A 460 -1.06 20.99 1.67
CA GLU A 460 -1.44 21.69 2.90
C GLU A 460 -0.86 23.12 2.97
N ILE A 461 0.37 23.35 2.50
CA ILE A 461 0.96 24.69 2.36
C ILE A 461 0.12 25.55 1.43
N PHE A 462 -0.29 25.01 0.28
CA PHE A 462 -1.15 25.73 -0.64
C PHE A 462 -2.51 26.08 0.00
N GLU A 463 -3.11 25.12 0.72
CA GLU A 463 -4.37 25.37 1.42
C GLU A 463 -4.24 26.46 2.50
N ASP A 464 -3.16 26.41 3.31
CA ASP A 464 -2.89 27.41 4.36
C ASP A 464 -2.71 28.81 3.77
N ILE A 465 -1.92 28.94 2.71
CA ILE A 465 -1.71 30.23 2.02
C ILE A 465 -3.00 30.74 1.37
N SER A 466 -3.76 29.86 0.71
CA SER A 466 -5.02 30.21 0.06
C SER A 466 -6.09 30.70 1.05
N LYS A 467 -6.10 30.16 2.26
CA LYS A 467 -7.00 30.61 3.35
C LYS A 467 -6.60 31.96 3.91
N ALA A 468 -5.30 32.27 3.96
CA ALA A 468 -4.79 33.52 4.45
C ALA A 468 -5.05 34.69 3.48
N TRP A 469 -5.30 34.41 2.19
CA TRP A 469 -5.64 35.43 1.17
C TRP A 469 -7.14 35.71 1.04
N ARG A 470 -7.99 34.94 1.70
CA ARG A 470 -9.45 35.16 1.81
C ARG A 470 -9.79 35.93 3.07
#